data_c437ae34995adc9ec3c9455ab2c92f45
#
_entry.id   c437ae34995adc9ec3c9455ab2c92f45
#
_cell.length_a   1.000
_cell.length_b   1.000
_cell.length_c   1.000
_cell.angle_alpha   90.00
_cell.angle_beta   90.00
_cell.angle_gamma   90.00
#
_symmetry.space_group_name_H-M   'P 1'
#
loop_
_entity.id
_entity.type
_entity.pdbx_description
1 polymer ?
#
loop_
_entity_poly.entity_id
_entity_poly.type
_entity_poly.pdbx_seq_one_letter_code
_entity_poly.pdbx_strand_id
1 'polypeptide(L)'
;MPDLDELEQALVKQAVETIEAKIGAKKTSDPKMKDIIAIVERFIKKNGLVCYGGTAINNILPEEAQFYDKKTEIPDYDFYSPNALEHAKDLADVFYDNGFSEVEAKSGMHHGTYKVFVNFVGIADITQLDPTLFKNIQADAIKVEGILYAPPNLLRMGMYLELSRPEGDVSRWEKVSKRLTLLNKYHPLKAEGCTPNGMMRPFQTPKGTFKHSAHNKHNHKSPTVHEIDDAARKDEPEEVRLFRTVRNAFIDEELVFFGGYAISQYARYLPKAEKAMFAQIPHFDVLSVNPEASAAKVKERLEDNDFRGIVITQHSGIGEIVPEHYEIAVNKVSVAFIYKPVACHSYNVIQAGKRRVRIASTDTMLSLYLAMIYTDKPYYDVARILCMCKYLYDIQQRNRLNQRGLLRRFGITCYGRQETLDDIKAEKAQKYQELNRTDPEYEEWFLKYAPMEYFEHTYDVKKHKLTVKRSPNAKSPAKSPAKSPAKSPAKSPAKSPAKSHTNKTKKLKKVNNKTKKSKPFINKFFKIIG
;
A
#
# COMPACT_ATOMS: atom_id res chain seq x y z
N MET A 1 33.54 -22.54 -22.00
CA MET A 1 32.32 -23.27 -22.41
C MET A 1 31.38 -23.18 -21.23
N PRO A 2 30.06 -22.98 -21.42
CA PRO A 2 29.13 -23.05 -20.29
C PRO A 2 29.25 -24.44 -19.65
N ASP A 3 29.07 -24.49 -18.34
CA ASP A 3 29.09 -25.73 -17.59
C ASP A 3 27.94 -26.65 -18.06
N LEU A 4 28.18 -27.96 -18.04
CA LEU A 4 27.20 -28.95 -18.46
C LEU A 4 25.92 -28.82 -17.61
N ASP A 5 26.06 -28.53 -16.33
CA ASP A 5 24.96 -28.33 -15.40
C ASP A 5 24.15 -27.07 -15.74
N GLU A 6 24.80 -25.97 -16.18
CA GLU A 6 24.14 -24.75 -16.64
C GLU A 6 23.32 -25.00 -17.92
N LEU A 7 23.85 -25.82 -18.84
CA LEU A 7 23.15 -26.22 -20.06
C LEU A 7 21.93 -27.09 -19.75
N GLU A 8 22.05 -28.06 -18.83
CA GLU A 8 20.95 -28.92 -18.40
C GLU A 8 19.84 -28.08 -17.74
N GLN A 9 20.18 -27.16 -16.85
CA GLN A 9 19.22 -26.24 -16.24
C GLN A 9 18.50 -25.36 -17.27
N ALA A 10 19.21 -24.87 -18.28
CA ALA A 10 18.61 -24.12 -19.38
C ALA A 10 17.61 -24.94 -20.18
N LEU A 11 17.93 -26.24 -20.47
CA LEU A 11 17.03 -27.18 -21.14
C LEU A 11 15.77 -27.46 -20.30
N VAL A 12 15.94 -27.68 -18.98
CA VAL A 12 14.80 -27.90 -18.08
C VAL A 12 13.91 -26.65 -18.04
N LYS A 13 14.49 -25.47 -17.95
CA LYS A 13 13.75 -24.20 -17.99
C LYS A 13 12.96 -24.05 -19.28
N GLN A 14 13.58 -24.29 -20.43
CA GLN A 14 12.93 -24.23 -21.74
C GLN A 14 11.78 -25.25 -21.86
N ALA A 15 11.98 -26.46 -21.32
CA ALA A 15 10.94 -27.50 -21.31
C ALA A 15 9.74 -27.05 -20.44
N VAL A 16 9.98 -26.50 -19.26
CA VAL A 16 8.94 -25.96 -18.37
C VAL A 16 8.16 -24.85 -19.07
N GLU A 17 8.83 -23.85 -19.64
CA GLU A 17 8.19 -22.75 -20.38
C GLU A 17 7.32 -23.26 -21.54
N THR A 18 7.81 -24.29 -22.28
CA THR A 18 7.08 -24.89 -23.40
C THR A 18 5.82 -25.64 -22.92
N ILE A 19 5.93 -26.36 -21.81
CA ILE A 19 4.79 -27.12 -21.23
C ILE A 19 3.76 -26.14 -20.68
N GLU A 20 4.18 -25.09 -19.95
CA GLU A 20 3.31 -24.07 -19.41
C GLU A 20 2.55 -23.32 -20.52
N ALA A 21 3.22 -22.94 -21.60
CA ALA A 21 2.61 -22.32 -22.76
C ALA A 21 1.56 -23.26 -23.42
N LYS A 22 1.85 -24.56 -23.54
CA LYS A 22 0.91 -25.54 -24.09
C LYS A 22 -0.31 -25.74 -23.20
N ILE A 23 -0.12 -25.81 -21.88
CA ILE A 23 -1.22 -25.93 -20.92
C ILE A 23 -2.06 -24.64 -20.95
N GLY A 24 -1.42 -23.48 -20.99
CA GLY A 24 -2.07 -22.18 -21.09
C GLY A 24 -2.92 -22.08 -22.37
N ALA A 25 -2.35 -22.40 -23.53
CA ALA A 25 -3.06 -22.38 -24.81
C ALA A 25 -4.30 -23.30 -24.82
N LYS A 26 -4.22 -24.45 -24.15
CA LYS A 26 -5.38 -25.34 -23.98
C LYS A 26 -6.47 -24.68 -23.11
N LYS A 27 -6.10 -24.00 -22.02
CA LYS A 27 -7.05 -23.32 -21.14
C LYS A 27 -7.69 -22.10 -21.81
N THR A 28 -6.91 -21.27 -22.51
CA THR A 28 -7.42 -20.08 -23.20
C THR A 28 -8.28 -20.40 -24.43
N SER A 29 -8.08 -21.55 -25.05
CA SER A 29 -8.90 -22.01 -26.18
C SER A 29 -10.22 -22.66 -25.76
N ASP A 30 -10.40 -22.98 -24.46
CA ASP A 30 -11.65 -23.57 -23.94
C ASP A 30 -12.81 -22.59 -24.11
N PRO A 31 -13.90 -22.96 -24.82
CA PRO A 31 -15.08 -22.10 -24.97
C PRO A 31 -15.67 -21.63 -23.63
N LYS A 32 -15.71 -22.50 -22.62
CA LYS A 32 -16.22 -22.15 -21.29
C LYS A 32 -15.38 -21.07 -20.62
N MET A 33 -14.04 -21.13 -20.79
CA MET A 33 -13.16 -20.11 -20.24
C MET A 33 -13.35 -18.76 -20.93
N LYS A 34 -13.58 -18.76 -22.25
CA LYS A 34 -13.92 -17.52 -23.00
C LYS A 34 -15.23 -16.91 -22.53
N ASP A 35 -16.25 -17.72 -22.27
CA ASP A 35 -17.53 -17.27 -21.73
C ASP A 35 -17.34 -16.67 -20.32
N ILE A 36 -16.55 -17.30 -19.46
CA ILE A 36 -16.20 -16.79 -18.13
C ILE A 36 -15.56 -15.42 -18.25
N ILE A 37 -14.52 -15.26 -19.06
CA ILE A 37 -13.83 -13.98 -19.27
C ILE A 37 -14.81 -12.92 -19.78
N ALA A 38 -15.63 -13.26 -20.77
CA ALA A 38 -16.61 -12.32 -21.34
C ALA A 38 -17.67 -11.86 -20.31
N ILE A 39 -18.04 -12.71 -19.35
CA ILE A 39 -18.96 -12.36 -18.27
C ILE A 39 -18.27 -11.38 -17.31
N VAL A 40 -17.04 -11.65 -16.86
CA VAL A 40 -16.29 -10.75 -15.99
C VAL A 40 -16.12 -9.38 -16.65
N GLU A 41 -15.69 -9.32 -17.90
CA GLU A 41 -15.52 -8.05 -18.62
C GLU A 41 -16.82 -7.25 -18.75
N ARG A 42 -17.95 -7.93 -19.07
CA ARG A 42 -19.26 -7.28 -19.11
C ARG A 42 -19.66 -6.71 -17.75
N PHE A 43 -19.39 -7.47 -16.67
CA PHE A 43 -19.68 -7.04 -15.30
C PHE A 43 -18.87 -5.80 -14.92
N ILE A 44 -17.55 -5.80 -15.18
CA ILE A 44 -16.66 -4.65 -14.95
C ILE A 44 -17.14 -3.42 -15.73
N LYS A 45 -17.45 -3.59 -17.02
CA LYS A 45 -17.94 -2.51 -17.90
C LYS A 45 -19.27 -1.94 -17.42
N LYS A 46 -20.23 -2.81 -17.08
CA LYS A 46 -21.57 -2.42 -16.61
C LYS A 46 -21.53 -1.60 -15.33
N ASN A 47 -20.68 -1.99 -14.38
CA ASN A 47 -20.59 -1.35 -13.07
C ASN A 47 -19.52 -0.23 -13.02
N GLY A 48 -18.82 0.04 -14.12
CA GLY A 48 -17.79 1.09 -14.19
C GLY A 48 -16.64 0.86 -13.22
N LEU A 49 -16.27 -0.42 -12.97
CA LEU A 49 -15.21 -0.78 -12.03
C LEU A 49 -13.83 -0.54 -12.65
N VAL A 50 -12.82 -0.33 -11.82
CA VAL A 50 -11.48 0.04 -12.27
C VAL A 50 -10.51 -1.11 -12.06
N CYS A 51 -10.03 -1.71 -13.15
CA CYS A 51 -9.01 -2.76 -13.10
C CYS A 51 -7.66 -2.19 -12.69
N TYR A 52 -6.92 -2.97 -11.87
CA TYR A 52 -5.57 -2.64 -11.44
C TYR A 52 -4.63 -3.87 -11.60
N GLY A 53 -3.44 -3.81 -11.04
CA GLY A 53 -2.51 -4.93 -11.06
C GLY A 53 -1.83 -5.18 -12.40
N GLY A 54 -1.41 -6.41 -12.62
CA GLY A 54 -0.65 -6.81 -13.80
C GLY A 54 -1.42 -6.67 -15.10
N THR A 55 -2.67 -7.08 -15.11
CA THR A 55 -3.56 -7.00 -16.27
C THR A 55 -3.81 -5.54 -16.67
N ALA A 56 -3.98 -4.63 -15.69
CA ALA A 56 -4.13 -3.21 -15.98
C ALA A 56 -2.87 -2.61 -16.62
N ILE A 57 -1.68 -2.89 -16.05
CA ILE A 57 -0.41 -2.42 -16.63
C ILE A 57 -0.27 -2.93 -18.07
N ASN A 58 -0.51 -4.23 -18.29
CA ASN A 58 -0.40 -4.84 -19.61
C ASN A 58 -1.31 -4.19 -20.65
N ASN A 59 -2.57 -3.97 -20.29
CA ASN A 59 -3.59 -3.53 -21.24
C ASN A 59 -3.55 -2.04 -21.58
N ILE A 60 -2.89 -1.21 -20.77
CA ILE A 60 -2.64 0.20 -21.11
C ILE A 60 -1.34 0.38 -21.93
N LEU A 61 -0.49 -0.64 -22.02
CA LEU A 61 0.71 -0.61 -22.86
C LEU A 61 0.34 -0.88 -24.33
N PRO A 62 1.09 -0.32 -25.29
CA PRO A 62 0.94 -0.68 -26.68
C PRO A 62 1.26 -2.16 -26.90
N GLU A 63 0.68 -2.76 -27.92
CA GLU A 63 0.69 -4.21 -28.15
C GLU A 63 2.12 -4.81 -28.14
N GLU A 64 3.08 -4.12 -28.74
CA GLU A 64 4.48 -4.55 -28.80
C GLU A 64 5.20 -4.53 -27.45
N ALA A 65 4.62 -3.88 -26.43
CA ALA A 65 5.19 -3.79 -25.09
C ALA A 65 4.42 -4.62 -24.04
N GLN A 66 3.33 -5.25 -24.46
CA GLN A 66 2.56 -6.13 -23.59
C GLN A 66 3.39 -7.36 -23.21
N PHE A 67 3.26 -7.78 -21.95
CA PHE A 67 4.04 -8.87 -21.39
C PHE A 67 3.20 -10.11 -21.06
N TYR A 68 1.87 -10.05 -21.24
CA TYR A 68 0.98 -11.18 -21.18
C TYR A 68 0.56 -11.62 -22.59
N ASP A 69 0.73 -12.89 -22.88
CA ASP A 69 0.25 -13.48 -24.14
C ASP A 69 -1.20 -13.95 -23.98
N LYS A 70 -2.12 -13.22 -24.57
CA LYS A 70 -3.57 -13.55 -24.58
C LYS A 70 -3.89 -14.95 -25.14
N LYS A 71 -2.95 -15.57 -25.87
CA LYS A 71 -3.12 -16.92 -26.43
C LYS A 71 -2.80 -18.03 -25.44
N THR A 72 -1.97 -17.72 -24.44
CA THR A 72 -1.47 -18.71 -23.49
C THR A 72 -1.79 -18.38 -22.04
N GLU A 73 -2.18 -17.14 -21.74
CA GLU A 73 -2.44 -16.69 -20.37
C GLU A 73 -3.88 -16.21 -20.22
N ILE A 74 -4.56 -16.70 -19.18
CA ILE A 74 -5.88 -16.22 -18.77
C ILE A 74 -5.67 -14.92 -18.02
N PRO A 75 -6.40 -13.82 -18.35
CA PRO A 75 -6.31 -12.59 -17.59
C PRO A 75 -6.78 -12.79 -16.15
N ASP A 76 -5.96 -12.37 -15.19
CA ASP A 76 -6.32 -12.25 -13.78
C ASP A 76 -6.92 -10.86 -13.57
N TYR A 77 -8.22 -10.80 -13.35
CA TYR A 77 -8.93 -9.54 -13.18
C TYR A 77 -8.95 -9.12 -11.71
N ASP A 78 -7.98 -8.27 -11.35
CA ASP A 78 -8.02 -7.49 -10.12
C ASP A 78 -8.74 -6.17 -10.37
N PHE A 79 -9.78 -5.82 -9.62
CA PHE A 79 -10.46 -4.53 -9.77
C PHE A 79 -10.95 -3.92 -8.46
N TYR A 80 -10.93 -2.61 -8.43
CA TYR A 80 -11.44 -1.83 -7.31
C TYR A 80 -12.94 -1.65 -7.40
N SER A 81 -13.57 -1.66 -6.23
CA SER A 81 -14.99 -1.37 -6.08
C SER A 81 -15.24 -0.54 -4.81
N PRO A 82 -16.16 0.42 -4.82
CA PRO A 82 -16.61 1.09 -3.59
C PRO A 82 -17.54 0.20 -2.74
N ASN A 83 -18.03 -0.92 -3.31
CA ASN A 83 -18.94 -1.89 -2.68
C ASN A 83 -18.49 -3.32 -3.03
N ALA A 84 -17.26 -3.69 -2.68
CA ALA A 84 -16.62 -4.92 -3.15
C ALA A 84 -17.33 -6.19 -2.67
N LEU A 85 -17.86 -6.21 -1.44
CA LEU A 85 -18.61 -7.33 -0.88
C LEU A 85 -19.83 -7.66 -1.76
N GLU A 86 -20.68 -6.65 -2.03
CA GLU A 86 -21.90 -6.84 -2.81
C GLU A 86 -21.58 -7.17 -4.27
N HIS A 87 -20.59 -6.50 -4.88
CA HIS A 87 -20.17 -6.84 -6.24
C HIS A 87 -19.60 -8.26 -6.38
N ALA A 88 -19.03 -8.82 -5.30
CA ALA A 88 -18.58 -10.21 -5.33
C ALA A 88 -19.74 -11.19 -5.34
N LYS A 89 -20.81 -10.91 -4.57
CA LYS A 89 -22.06 -11.68 -4.60
C LYS A 89 -22.77 -11.54 -5.94
N ASP A 90 -22.94 -10.29 -6.41
CA ASP A 90 -23.59 -9.99 -7.69
C ASP A 90 -22.88 -10.71 -8.86
N LEU A 91 -21.54 -10.71 -8.87
CA LEU A 91 -20.80 -11.41 -9.92
C LEU A 91 -21.00 -12.93 -9.84
N ALA A 92 -21.07 -13.49 -8.63
CA ALA A 92 -21.37 -14.91 -8.43
C ALA A 92 -22.78 -15.24 -8.94
N ASP A 93 -23.80 -14.41 -8.65
CA ASP A 93 -25.17 -14.57 -9.15
C ASP A 93 -25.22 -14.48 -10.69
N VAL A 94 -24.52 -13.51 -11.29
CA VAL A 94 -24.41 -13.40 -12.75
C VAL A 94 -23.85 -14.68 -13.38
N PHE A 95 -22.84 -15.33 -12.78
CA PHE A 95 -22.34 -16.60 -13.27
C PHE A 95 -23.37 -17.73 -13.14
N TYR A 96 -24.04 -17.82 -12.02
CA TYR A 96 -25.08 -18.80 -11.78
C TYR A 96 -26.21 -18.67 -12.79
N ASP A 97 -26.69 -17.46 -13.04
CA ASP A 97 -27.74 -17.15 -14.02
C ASP A 97 -27.33 -17.48 -15.45
N ASN A 98 -26.03 -17.48 -15.75
CA ASN A 98 -25.46 -17.91 -17.04
C ASN A 98 -25.17 -19.43 -17.10
N GLY A 99 -25.65 -20.21 -16.12
CA GLY A 99 -25.64 -21.67 -16.14
C GLY A 99 -24.38 -22.32 -15.56
N PHE A 100 -23.55 -21.59 -14.83
CA PHE A 100 -22.44 -22.17 -14.07
C PHE A 100 -22.93 -22.63 -12.69
N SER A 101 -22.73 -23.89 -12.34
CA SER A 101 -23.22 -24.48 -11.08
C SER A 101 -22.22 -24.38 -9.92
N GLU A 102 -20.93 -24.44 -10.23
CA GLU A 102 -19.85 -24.40 -9.22
C GLU A 102 -19.31 -22.96 -9.10
N VAL A 103 -20.11 -22.11 -8.44
CA VAL A 103 -19.79 -20.69 -8.25
C VAL A 103 -19.72 -20.37 -6.77
N GLU A 104 -18.69 -19.65 -6.35
CA GLU A 104 -18.51 -19.23 -4.96
C GLU A 104 -17.81 -17.85 -4.89
N ALA A 105 -18.30 -16.97 -4.02
CA ALA A 105 -17.61 -15.75 -3.60
C ALA A 105 -17.12 -15.90 -2.15
N LYS A 106 -15.85 -15.58 -1.90
CA LYS A 106 -15.21 -15.69 -0.57
C LYS A 106 -14.41 -14.45 -0.23
N SER A 107 -14.31 -14.17 1.08
CA SER A 107 -13.30 -13.21 1.56
C SER A 107 -11.90 -13.72 1.24
N GLY A 108 -11.06 -12.85 0.68
CA GLY A 108 -9.64 -13.11 0.44
C GLY A 108 -8.83 -13.20 1.73
N MET A 109 -7.51 -13.29 1.60
CA MET A 109 -6.61 -13.27 2.76
C MET A 109 -6.67 -11.92 3.47
N HIS A 110 -6.59 -10.83 2.71
CA HIS A 110 -6.70 -9.48 3.23
C HIS A 110 -8.18 -9.07 3.40
N HIS A 111 -8.49 -8.38 4.48
CA HIS A 111 -9.81 -7.82 4.72
C HIS A 111 -10.21 -6.86 3.57
N GLY A 112 -11.47 -6.91 3.11
CA GLY A 112 -12.02 -6.10 2.02
C GLY A 112 -11.54 -6.51 0.62
N THR A 113 -10.87 -7.66 0.49
CA THR A 113 -10.65 -8.31 -0.81
C THR A 113 -11.52 -9.55 -0.87
N TYR A 114 -12.28 -9.68 -1.95
CA TYR A 114 -13.18 -10.81 -2.19
C TYR A 114 -12.81 -11.50 -3.50
N LYS A 115 -12.82 -12.83 -3.46
CA LYS A 115 -12.48 -13.67 -4.61
C LYS A 115 -13.71 -14.38 -5.13
N VAL A 116 -13.90 -14.33 -6.44
CA VAL A 116 -14.97 -15.10 -7.11
C VAL A 116 -14.34 -16.30 -7.84
N PHE A 117 -14.90 -17.46 -7.56
CA PHE A 117 -14.48 -18.73 -8.16
C PHE A 117 -15.60 -19.28 -9.05
N VAL A 118 -15.20 -19.81 -10.20
CA VAL A 118 -16.09 -20.55 -11.11
C VAL A 118 -15.39 -21.86 -11.48
N ASN A 119 -16.08 -22.99 -11.31
CA ASN A 119 -15.51 -24.32 -11.52
C ASN A 119 -14.18 -24.51 -10.76
N PHE A 120 -14.12 -24.04 -9.52
CA PHE A 120 -12.94 -24.08 -8.64
C PHE A 120 -11.74 -23.23 -9.10
N VAL A 121 -11.88 -22.44 -10.16
CA VAL A 121 -10.85 -21.52 -10.65
C VAL A 121 -11.17 -20.10 -10.16
N GLY A 122 -10.21 -19.44 -9.51
CA GLY A 122 -10.32 -18.02 -9.17
C GLY A 122 -10.29 -17.20 -10.45
N ILE A 123 -11.30 -16.34 -10.64
CA ILE A 123 -11.49 -15.59 -11.88
C ILE A 123 -11.49 -14.09 -11.68
N ALA A 124 -11.71 -13.62 -10.45
CA ALA A 124 -11.72 -12.20 -10.12
C ALA A 124 -11.34 -11.98 -8.66
N ASP A 125 -10.52 -10.97 -8.42
CA ASP A 125 -10.22 -10.41 -7.11
C ASP A 125 -10.82 -9.00 -7.03
N ILE A 126 -11.76 -8.78 -6.12
CA ILE A 126 -12.50 -7.52 -5.96
C ILE A 126 -12.03 -6.86 -4.66
N THR A 127 -11.42 -5.69 -4.76
CA THR A 127 -10.87 -4.99 -3.61
C THR A 127 -11.70 -3.75 -3.28
N GLN A 128 -12.12 -3.68 -2.02
CA GLN A 128 -12.83 -2.53 -1.47
C GLN A 128 -11.94 -1.29 -1.47
N LEU A 129 -12.44 -0.20 -2.00
CA LEU A 129 -11.78 1.10 -1.97
C LEU A 129 -12.71 2.15 -1.37
N ASP A 130 -12.14 3.12 -0.65
CA ASP A 130 -12.91 4.27 -0.17
C ASP A 130 -13.66 4.94 -1.34
N PRO A 131 -14.95 5.28 -1.21
CA PRO A 131 -15.75 5.82 -2.31
C PRO A 131 -15.18 7.09 -2.93
N THR A 132 -14.57 7.98 -2.13
CA THR A 132 -13.96 9.22 -2.63
C THR A 132 -12.72 8.92 -3.44
N LEU A 133 -11.86 8.03 -2.94
CA LEU A 133 -10.68 7.57 -3.68
C LEU A 133 -11.08 6.87 -4.97
N PHE A 134 -12.08 5.99 -4.92
CA PHE A 134 -12.57 5.29 -6.11
C PHE A 134 -13.02 6.27 -7.19
N LYS A 135 -13.81 7.29 -6.82
CA LYS A 135 -14.28 8.32 -7.75
C LYS A 135 -13.11 9.09 -8.39
N ASN A 136 -12.12 9.48 -7.60
CA ASN A 136 -10.96 10.22 -8.10
C ASN A 136 -10.10 9.36 -9.04
N ILE A 137 -9.87 8.10 -8.69
CA ILE A 137 -9.15 7.15 -9.52
C ILE A 137 -9.92 6.83 -10.80
N GLN A 138 -11.24 6.67 -10.72
CA GLN A 138 -12.10 6.41 -11.87
C GLN A 138 -12.11 7.58 -12.86
N ALA A 139 -12.08 8.83 -12.37
CA ALA A 139 -12.03 10.03 -13.21
C ALA A 139 -10.77 10.09 -14.08
N ASP A 140 -9.63 9.60 -13.57
CA ASP A 140 -8.33 9.58 -14.26
C ASP A 140 -8.04 8.25 -14.97
N ALA A 141 -8.98 7.28 -14.92
CA ALA A 141 -8.78 5.95 -15.47
C ALA A 141 -8.62 5.94 -16.99
N ILE A 142 -7.74 5.06 -17.49
CA ILE A 142 -7.58 4.85 -18.94
C ILE A 142 -8.61 3.83 -19.40
N LYS A 143 -9.39 4.19 -20.42
CA LYS A 143 -10.40 3.30 -21.01
C LYS A 143 -9.84 2.59 -22.24
N VAL A 144 -9.77 1.24 -22.18
CA VAL A 144 -9.39 0.38 -23.31
C VAL A 144 -10.48 -0.67 -23.50
N GLU A 145 -10.99 -0.81 -24.72
CA GLU A 145 -12.08 -1.76 -25.08
C GLU A 145 -13.31 -1.70 -24.14
N GLY A 146 -13.58 -0.52 -23.58
CA GLY A 146 -14.71 -0.27 -22.68
C GLY A 146 -14.44 -0.57 -21.21
N ILE A 147 -13.32 -1.18 -20.84
CA ILE A 147 -12.87 -1.40 -19.47
C ILE A 147 -12.08 -0.19 -19.00
N LEU A 148 -12.27 0.19 -17.74
CA LEU A 148 -11.50 1.22 -17.06
C LEU A 148 -10.29 0.58 -16.36
N TYR A 149 -9.11 1.08 -16.65
CA TYR A 149 -7.86 0.67 -16.04
C TYR A 149 -7.30 1.79 -15.18
N ALA A 150 -6.75 1.44 -14.03
CA ALA A 150 -6.18 2.37 -13.08
C ALA A 150 -5.16 3.32 -13.75
N PRO A 151 -5.15 4.60 -13.37
CA PRO A 151 -4.27 5.58 -14.00
C PRO A 151 -2.79 5.22 -13.75
N PRO A 152 -1.88 5.54 -14.70
CA PRO A 152 -0.47 5.16 -14.62
C PRO A 152 0.22 5.60 -13.32
N ASN A 153 -0.20 6.72 -12.72
CA ASN A 153 0.38 7.19 -11.48
C ASN A 153 -0.01 6.34 -10.27
N LEU A 154 -1.24 5.79 -10.24
CA LEU A 154 -1.65 4.85 -9.20
C LEU A 154 -0.91 3.51 -9.34
N LEU A 155 -0.82 2.98 -10.56
CA LEU A 155 -0.06 1.75 -10.84
C LEU A 155 1.42 1.91 -10.48
N ARG A 156 2.00 3.07 -10.80
CA ARG A 156 3.37 3.44 -10.45
C ARG A 156 3.56 3.54 -8.94
N MET A 157 2.60 4.14 -8.22
CA MET A 157 2.58 4.23 -6.77
C MET A 157 2.73 2.86 -6.12
N GLY A 158 1.90 1.89 -6.51
CA GLY A 158 1.96 0.53 -5.97
C GLY A 158 3.29 -0.17 -6.25
N MET A 159 3.86 0.00 -7.46
CA MET A 159 5.17 -0.57 -7.81
C MET A 159 6.31 0.05 -7.00
N TYR A 160 6.30 1.37 -6.77
CA TYR A 160 7.29 2.01 -5.90
C TYR A 160 7.11 1.59 -4.44
N LEU A 161 5.87 1.44 -3.98
CA LEU A 161 5.60 0.93 -2.64
C LEU A 161 6.22 -0.46 -2.46
N GLU A 162 6.05 -1.37 -3.41
CA GLU A 162 6.62 -2.71 -3.33
C GLU A 162 8.16 -2.70 -3.34
N LEU A 163 8.77 -1.92 -4.21
CA LEU A 163 10.24 -1.77 -4.28
C LEU A 163 10.84 -1.05 -3.07
N SER A 164 10.04 -0.35 -2.28
CA SER A 164 10.49 0.35 -1.07
C SER A 164 10.43 -0.48 0.21
N ARG A 165 9.97 -1.75 0.14
CA ARG A 165 9.72 -2.63 1.30
C ARG A 165 10.66 -3.82 1.34
N PRO A 166 11.85 -3.70 1.94
CA PRO A 166 12.81 -4.80 1.99
C PRO A 166 12.38 -6.00 2.87
N GLU A 167 11.41 -5.81 3.76
CA GLU A 167 10.80 -6.90 4.55
C GLU A 167 9.52 -7.46 3.91
N GLY A 168 9.12 -6.93 2.73
CA GLY A 168 8.03 -7.48 1.93
C GLY A 168 8.46 -8.66 1.07
N ASP A 169 7.65 -9.00 0.07
CA ASP A 169 8.00 -10.06 -0.89
C ASP A 169 9.01 -9.57 -1.94
N VAL A 170 10.29 -9.65 -1.58
CA VAL A 170 11.41 -9.23 -2.45
C VAL A 170 11.58 -10.12 -3.69
N SER A 171 11.01 -11.33 -3.71
CA SER A 171 11.07 -12.23 -4.86
C SER A 171 10.40 -11.61 -6.10
N ARG A 172 9.49 -10.68 -5.90
CA ARG A 172 8.74 -9.97 -6.94
C ARG A 172 9.46 -8.73 -7.49
N TRP A 173 10.51 -8.24 -6.84
CA TRP A 173 11.16 -6.98 -7.19
C TRP A 173 11.65 -6.93 -8.64
N GLU A 174 12.19 -8.03 -9.16
CA GLU A 174 12.62 -8.09 -10.56
C GLU A 174 11.44 -7.90 -11.53
N LYS A 175 10.35 -8.62 -11.31
CA LYS A 175 9.11 -8.52 -12.09
C LYS A 175 8.52 -7.10 -12.02
N VAL A 176 8.44 -6.54 -10.80
CA VAL A 176 7.91 -5.19 -10.55
C VAL A 176 8.79 -4.13 -11.22
N SER A 177 10.11 -4.25 -11.12
CA SER A 177 11.05 -3.31 -11.75
C SER A 177 10.95 -3.32 -13.28
N LYS A 178 10.77 -4.50 -13.89
CA LYS A 178 10.54 -4.64 -15.35
C LYS A 178 9.25 -3.92 -15.77
N ARG A 179 8.14 -4.17 -15.06
CA ARG A 179 6.83 -3.52 -15.31
C ARG A 179 6.88 -2.01 -15.13
N LEU A 180 7.54 -1.54 -14.06
CA LEU A 180 7.73 -0.12 -13.80
C LEU A 180 8.55 0.56 -14.92
N THR A 181 9.56 -0.12 -15.45
CA THR A 181 10.35 0.36 -16.57
C THR A 181 9.50 0.53 -17.83
N LEU A 182 8.66 -0.45 -18.17
CA LEU A 182 7.73 -0.38 -19.29
C LEU A 182 6.71 0.75 -19.09
N LEU A 183 6.08 0.82 -17.91
CA LEU A 183 5.12 1.87 -17.60
C LEU A 183 5.74 3.27 -17.73
N ASN A 184 6.95 3.47 -17.23
CA ASN A 184 7.66 4.76 -17.32
C ASN A 184 8.04 5.11 -18.74
N LYS A 185 8.30 4.13 -19.61
CA LYS A 185 8.64 4.35 -21.02
C LYS A 185 7.43 4.82 -21.83
N TYR A 186 6.28 4.17 -21.68
CA TYR A 186 5.09 4.43 -22.50
C TYR A 186 4.12 5.42 -21.86
N HIS A 187 4.12 5.52 -20.54
CA HIS A 187 3.34 6.48 -19.76
C HIS A 187 4.28 7.29 -18.84
N PRO A 188 5.12 8.19 -19.40
CA PRO A 188 6.08 8.94 -18.61
C PRO A 188 5.38 9.78 -17.54
N LEU A 189 6.04 9.96 -16.40
CA LEU A 189 5.57 10.86 -15.36
C LEU A 189 5.60 12.30 -15.88
N LYS A 190 4.43 12.91 -15.98
CA LYS A 190 4.28 14.30 -16.44
C LYS A 190 4.07 15.24 -15.25
N ALA A 191 4.66 16.39 -15.30
CA ALA A 191 4.40 17.52 -14.42
C ALA A 191 4.72 18.82 -15.19
N GLU A 192 3.90 19.83 -15.03
CA GLU A 192 4.02 21.10 -15.74
C GLU A 192 4.29 22.25 -14.76
N GLY A 193 4.91 23.34 -15.27
CA GLY A 193 5.18 24.53 -14.47
C GLY A 193 6.13 24.32 -13.28
N CYS A 194 6.95 23.27 -13.30
CA CYS A 194 7.82 22.92 -12.19
C CYS A 194 8.95 23.92 -12.02
N THR A 195 8.95 24.63 -10.91
CA THR A 195 10.07 25.45 -10.47
C THR A 195 10.63 24.89 -9.16
N PRO A 196 11.92 25.03 -8.88
CA PRO A 196 12.51 24.53 -7.63
C PRO A 196 11.81 25.08 -6.38
N ASN A 197 11.43 26.34 -6.37
CA ASN A 197 10.70 26.96 -5.27
C ASN A 197 9.23 26.52 -5.22
N GLY A 198 8.59 26.24 -6.34
CA GLY A 198 7.21 25.75 -6.41
C GLY A 198 7.04 24.29 -5.99
N MET A 199 8.12 23.48 -6.07
CA MET A 199 8.09 22.08 -5.68
C MET A 199 8.03 21.86 -4.16
N MET A 200 8.54 22.79 -3.36
CA MET A 200 8.61 22.62 -1.92
C MET A 200 7.54 23.46 -1.22
N ARG A 201 6.81 22.84 -0.32
CA ARG A 201 6.00 23.59 0.65
C ARG A 201 6.97 24.38 1.53
N PRO A 202 6.91 25.72 1.53
CA PRO A 202 7.84 26.51 2.32
C PRO A 202 7.51 26.36 3.80
N PHE A 203 8.53 26.43 4.64
CA PHE A 203 8.37 26.52 6.08
C PHE A 203 7.73 27.88 6.40
N GLN A 204 6.56 27.83 7.01
CA GLN A 204 5.81 29.01 7.41
C GLN A 204 6.11 29.34 8.86
N THR A 205 6.09 30.61 9.19
CA THR A 205 6.22 31.12 10.56
C THR A 205 5.09 32.10 10.83
N PRO A 206 4.81 32.45 12.08
CA PRO A 206 3.83 33.51 12.42
C PRO A 206 4.09 34.85 11.75
N LYS A 207 5.33 35.11 11.34
CA LYS A 207 5.75 36.32 10.61
C LYS A 207 5.70 36.15 9.07
N GLY A 208 5.22 35.02 8.60
CA GLY A 208 5.11 34.70 7.17
C GLY A 208 6.08 33.62 6.71
N THR A 209 6.24 33.50 5.37
CA THR A 209 7.13 32.51 4.79
C THR A 209 8.58 32.80 5.15
N PHE A 210 9.26 31.81 5.73
CA PHE A 210 10.69 31.89 6.01
C PHE A 210 11.47 31.83 4.69
N LYS A 211 11.94 32.99 4.23
CA LYS A 211 12.68 33.14 2.99
C LYS A 211 14.15 33.35 3.28
N HIS A 212 14.98 32.82 2.38
CA HIS A 212 16.37 33.23 2.28
C HIS A 212 16.42 34.71 1.87
N SER A 213 16.74 35.61 2.78
CA SER A 213 16.95 37.00 2.41
C SER A 213 18.29 37.16 1.72
N ALA A 214 18.27 37.31 0.39
CA ALA A 214 19.47 37.60 -0.40
C ALA A 214 20.01 39.01 -0.17
N HIS A 215 19.27 39.92 0.50
CA HIS A 215 19.64 41.32 0.71
C HIS A 215 19.08 41.86 2.03
N ASN A 216 19.77 41.59 3.11
CA ASN A 216 19.72 42.54 4.26
C ASN A 216 20.98 43.39 4.20
N LYS A 217 20.80 44.73 4.16
CA LYS A 217 21.86 45.74 4.07
C LYS A 217 22.90 45.73 5.22
N HIS A 218 22.74 44.83 6.17
CA HIS A 218 23.69 44.55 7.23
C HIS A 218 24.15 43.10 7.17
N ASN A 219 25.15 42.81 6.39
CA ASN A 219 26.09 41.66 6.31
C ASN A 219 25.73 40.30 6.97
N HIS A 220 24.48 40.01 7.30
CA HIS A 220 24.04 38.69 7.74
C HIS A 220 23.29 37.96 6.60
N LYS A 221 24.00 37.11 5.84
CA LYS A 221 23.39 36.14 4.96
C LYS A 221 22.50 35.23 5.79
N SER A 222 21.20 35.18 5.48
CA SER A 222 20.35 34.14 6.08
C SER A 222 20.91 32.75 5.74
N PRO A 223 21.08 31.85 6.71
CA PRO A 223 21.70 30.55 6.50
C PRO A 223 20.87 29.70 5.55
N THR A 224 21.55 28.93 4.70
CA THR A 224 20.90 27.86 3.94
C THR A 224 20.46 26.74 4.88
N VAL A 225 19.54 25.86 4.45
CA VAL A 225 19.10 24.66 5.21
C VAL A 225 20.29 23.85 5.73
N HIS A 226 21.42 23.84 4.98
CA HIS A 226 22.65 23.14 5.34
C HIS A 226 23.56 23.94 6.29
N GLU A 227 23.35 25.23 6.41
CA GLU A 227 24.14 26.15 7.25
C GLU A 227 23.46 26.45 8.61
N ILE A 228 22.19 26.01 8.80
CA ILE A 228 21.55 26.09 10.11
C ILE A 228 22.23 25.06 11.03
N ASP A 229 23.16 25.58 11.83
CA ASP A 229 23.93 24.82 12.80
C ASP A 229 23.01 24.17 13.86
N ASP A 230 23.49 23.07 14.46
CA ASP A 230 22.81 22.39 15.56
C ASP A 230 22.88 23.20 16.87
N ALA A 231 23.81 24.15 16.97
CA ALA A 231 24.00 24.97 18.16
C ALA A 231 23.12 26.23 18.15
N ALA A 232 22.49 26.52 19.30
CA ALA A 232 21.78 27.76 19.50
C ALA A 232 22.75 28.95 19.53
N ARG A 233 22.40 30.04 18.81
CA ARG A 233 23.13 31.29 18.84
C ARG A 233 22.31 32.30 19.64
N LYS A 234 22.97 33.15 20.44
CA LYS A 234 22.32 34.13 21.32
C LYS A 234 21.41 35.13 20.58
N ASP A 235 21.75 35.46 19.32
CA ASP A 235 21.02 36.45 18.51
C ASP A 235 20.37 35.79 17.26
N GLU A 236 19.92 34.55 17.40
CA GLU A 236 19.31 33.81 16.30
C GLU A 236 17.88 34.27 16.04
N PRO A 237 17.47 34.52 14.77
CA PRO A 237 16.09 34.85 14.45
C PRO A 237 15.13 33.73 14.93
N GLU A 238 13.94 34.15 15.42
CA GLU A 238 12.92 33.24 15.95
C GLU A 238 12.56 32.13 14.95
N GLU A 239 12.52 32.44 13.65
CA GLU A 239 12.22 31.50 12.58
C GLU A 239 13.28 30.41 12.44
N VAL A 240 14.57 30.78 12.59
CA VAL A 240 15.68 29.82 12.54
C VAL A 240 15.64 28.91 13.77
N ARG A 241 15.35 29.50 14.94
CA ARG A 241 15.18 28.78 16.21
C ARG A 241 14.01 27.77 16.11
N LEU A 242 12.85 28.20 15.57
CA LEU A 242 11.69 27.34 15.37
C LEU A 242 12.04 26.15 14.47
N PHE A 243 12.57 26.43 13.28
CA PHE A 243 12.98 25.40 12.31
C PHE A 243 13.98 24.41 12.92
N ARG A 244 15.02 24.91 13.60
CA ARG A 244 16.03 24.09 14.23
C ARG A 244 15.45 23.22 15.35
N THR A 245 14.58 23.75 16.20
CA THR A 245 13.95 23.01 17.29
C THR A 245 13.14 21.86 16.75
N VAL A 246 12.29 22.08 15.74
CA VAL A 246 11.49 21.02 15.11
C VAL A 246 12.38 19.99 14.42
N ARG A 247 13.36 20.43 13.60
CA ARG A 247 14.30 19.54 12.92
C ARG A 247 15.04 18.64 13.90
N ASN A 248 15.60 19.25 14.96
CA ASN A 248 16.41 18.53 15.93
C ASN A 248 15.56 17.54 16.73
N ALA A 249 14.32 17.89 17.07
CA ALA A 249 13.39 16.96 17.71
C ALA A 249 13.18 15.70 16.86
N PHE A 250 12.95 15.84 15.56
CA PHE A 250 12.79 14.71 14.65
C PHE A 250 14.05 13.88 14.47
N ILE A 251 15.23 14.51 14.46
CA ILE A 251 16.51 13.80 14.37
C ILE A 251 16.78 13.01 15.66
N ASP A 252 16.49 13.58 16.83
CA ASP A 252 16.70 12.90 18.13
C ASP A 252 15.74 11.72 18.33
N GLU A 253 14.50 11.82 17.79
CA GLU A 253 13.54 10.71 17.74
C GLU A 253 13.84 9.71 16.62
N GLU A 254 14.94 9.92 15.88
CA GLU A 254 15.35 9.06 14.77
C GLU A 254 14.27 8.85 13.69
N LEU A 255 13.41 9.84 13.46
CA LEU A 255 12.34 9.78 12.48
C LEU A 255 12.90 9.83 11.05
N VAL A 256 12.10 9.36 10.08
CA VAL A 256 12.50 9.33 8.67
C VAL A 256 11.86 10.50 7.93
N PHE A 257 12.67 11.41 7.45
CA PHE A 257 12.21 12.56 6.64
C PHE A 257 11.87 12.11 5.21
N PHE A 258 10.73 12.58 4.69
CA PHE A 258 10.33 12.29 3.30
C PHE A 258 9.80 13.51 2.54
N GLY A 259 9.40 14.58 3.21
CA GLY A 259 8.86 15.79 2.59
C GLY A 259 9.90 16.72 1.98
N GLY A 260 9.58 18.02 1.99
CA GLY A 260 10.43 19.05 1.38
C GLY A 260 11.86 19.07 1.92
N TYR A 261 12.04 18.81 3.22
CA TYR A 261 13.38 18.69 3.81
C TYR A 261 14.19 17.54 3.18
N ALA A 262 13.57 16.36 2.98
CA ALA A 262 14.22 15.24 2.31
C ALA A 262 14.58 15.58 0.85
N ILE A 263 13.66 16.20 0.10
CA ILE A 263 13.89 16.64 -1.28
C ILE A 263 15.08 17.59 -1.36
N SER A 264 15.20 18.55 -0.44
CA SER A 264 16.32 19.48 -0.41
C SER A 264 17.69 18.77 -0.30
N GLN A 265 17.73 17.60 0.36
CA GLN A 265 18.95 16.80 0.46
C GLN A 265 19.37 16.19 -0.88
N TYR A 266 18.42 15.91 -1.77
CA TYR A 266 18.70 15.42 -3.13
C TYR A 266 19.20 16.52 -4.08
N ALA A 267 19.05 17.80 -3.73
CA ALA A 267 19.58 18.92 -4.52
C ALA A 267 21.10 18.84 -4.74
N ARG A 268 21.83 18.11 -3.90
CA ARG A 268 23.28 17.85 -4.08
C ARG A 268 23.64 17.15 -5.40
N TYR A 269 22.68 16.44 -5.99
CA TYR A 269 22.86 15.70 -7.25
C TYR A 269 22.46 16.52 -8.49
N LEU A 270 22.05 17.76 -8.32
CA LEU A 270 21.71 18.67 -9.40
C LEU A 270 22.93 19.45 -9.93
N PRO A 271 22.86 19.92 -11.19
CA PRO A 271 23.78 20.94 -11.71
C PRO A 271 23.79 22.19 -10.82
N LYS A 272 24.92 22.90 -10.77
CA LYS A 272 25.09 24.08 -9.90
C LYS A 272 24.00 25.14 -10.13
N ALA A 273 23.60 25.38 -11.39
CA ALA A 273 22.57 26.35 -11.74
C ALA A 273 21.20 25.99 -11.14
N GLU A 274 20.78 24.72 -11.23
CA GLU A 274 19.53 24.23 -10.66
C GLU A 274 19.58 24.20 -9.12
N LYS A 275 20.74 23.86 -8.55
CA LYS A 275 20.94 23.81 -7.10
C LYS A 275 20.76 25.18 -6.42
N ALA A 276 21.22 26.26 -7.06
CA ALA A 276 21.10 27.62 -6.55
C ALA A 276 19.62 28.09 -6.47
N MET A 277 18.72 27.43 -7.17
CA MET A 277 17.30 27.77 -7.19
C MET A 277 16.51 27.20 -5.99
N PHE A 278 17.11 26.32 -5.18
CA PHE A 278 16.52 25.82 -3.90
C PHE A 278 16.75 26.81 -2.77
N ALA A 279 16.12 27.99 -2.87
CA ALA A 279 16.32 29.08 -1.93
C ALA A 279 15.33 29.06 -0.74
N GLN A 280 14.26 28.25 -0.82
CA GLN A 280 13.26 28.19 0.24
C GLN A 280 13.65 27.15 1.30
N ILE A 281 13.36 27.49 2.57
CA ILE A 281 13.46 26.53 3.68
C ILE A 281 12.19 25.69 3.66
N PRO A 282 12.34 24.34 3.56
CA PRO A 282 11.20 23.47 3.35
C PRO A 282 10.47 23.14 4.65
N HIS A 283 9.18 22.85 4.51
CA HIS A 283 8.36 22.23 5.52
C HIS A 283 8.83 20.79 5.85
N PHE A 284 8.46 20.29 7.03
CA PHE A 284 8.78 18.94 7.46
C PHE A 284 7.62 17.98 7.26
N ASP A 285 7.91 16.86 6.63
CA ASP A 285 7.06 15.67 6.62
C ASP A 285 7.94 14.48 7.02
N VAL A 286 7.52 13.73 8.05
CA VAL A 286 8.31 12.63 8.63
C VAL A 286 7.43 11.40 8.88
N LEU A 287 8.06 10.22 8.87
CA LEU A 287 7.45 8.97 9.33
C LEU A 287 7.79 8.72 10.79
N SER A 288 6.81 8.35 11.60
CA SER A 288 6.94 7.90 12.97
C SER A 288 6.08 6.66 13.23
N VAL A 289 6.62 5.64 13.87
CA VAL A 289 5.85 4.45 14.29
C VAL A 289 4.82 4.78 15.38
N ASN A 290 5.04 5.88 16.10
CA ASN A 290 4.10 6.43 17.07
C ASN A 290 3.98 7.95 16.86
N PRO A 291 3.19 8.39 15.86
CA PRO A 291 3.12 9.79 15.47
C PRO A 291 2.54 10.70 16.56
N GLU A 292 1.61 10.18 17.40
CA GLU A 292 1.05 10.93 18.53
C GLU A 292 2.13 11.26 19.57
N ALA A 293 2.89 10.27 20.00
CA ALA A 293 3.97 10.47 20.96
C ALA A 293 5.07 11.39 20.42
N SER A 294 5.43 11.23 19.14
CA SER A 294 6.40 12.13 18.50
C SER A 294 5.90 13.57 18.42
N ALA A 295 4.62 13.79 18.10
CA ALA A 295 4.02 15.11 18.09
C ALA A 295 4.03 15.77 19.49
N ALA A 296 3.70 14.98 20.52
CA ALA A 296 3.73 15.44 21.91
C ALA A 296 5.16 15.89 22.34
N LYS A 297 6.19 15.12 22.00
CA LYS A 297 7.58 15.47 22.29
C LYS A 297 8.05 16.73 21.55
N VAL A 298 7.63 16.89 20.29
CA VAL A 298 7.93 18.13 19.54
C VAL A 298 7.27 19.35 20.21
N LYS A 299 6.02 19.19 20.65
CA LYS A 299 5.31 20.23 21.39
C LYS A 299 6.05 20.61 22.68
N GLU A 300 6.43 19.63 23.51
CA GLU A 300 7.21 19.86 24.74
C GLU A 300 8.50 20.64 24.44
N ARG A 301 9.28 20.21 23.44
CA ARG A 301 10.52 20.90 23.06
C ARG A 301 10.29 22.32 22.54
N LEU A 302 9.17 22.56 21.87
CA LEU A 302 8.81 23.91 21.44
C LEU A 302 8.44 24.77 22.64
N GLU A 303 7.70 24.25 23.62
CA GLU A 303 7.34 24.93 24.86
C GLU A 303 8.57 25.26 25.70
N ASP A 304 9.54 24.36 25.80
CA ASP A 304 10.85 24.54 26.45
C ASP A 304 11.73 25.63 25.78
N ASN A 305 11.50 25.88 24.49
CA ASN A 305 12.15 26.94 23.73
C ASN A 305 11.29 28.22 23.61
N ASP A 306 10.36 28.44 24.55
CA ASP A 306 9.50 29.62 24.68
C ASP A 306 8.51 29.85 23.53
N PHE A 307 8.23 28.86 22.69
CA PHE A 307 7.15 28.94 21.72
C PHE A 307 5.80 28.70 22.39
N ARG A 308 4.77 29.42 21.93
CA ARG A 308 3.40 29.35 22.47
C ARG A 308 2.41 29.13 21.32
N GLY A 309 1.15 28.84 21.66
CA GLY A 309 0.10 28.61 20.65
C GLY A 309 0.31 27.35 19.79
N ILE A 310 0.90 26.32 20.40
CA ILE A 310 1.19 25.06 19.72
C ILE A 310 -0.06 24.18 19.76
N VAL A 311 -0.52 23.78 18.59
CA VAL A 311 -1.68 22.90 18.40
C VAL A 311 -1.24 21.65 17.64
N ILE A 312 -1.67 20.50 18.15
CA ILE A 312 -1.53 19.21 17.46
C ILE A 312 -2.91 18.82 16.96
N THR A 313 -3.04 18.56 15.66
CA THR A 313 -4.27 18.11 15.02
C THR A 313 -4.07 16.71 14.44
N GLN A 314 -4.91 15.78 14.86
CA GLN A 314 -4.95 14.44 14.29
C GLN A 314 -5.80 14.45 13.03
N HIS A 315 -5.28 13.91 11.95
CA HIS A 315 -5.97 13.66 10.69
C HIS A 315 -6.15 12.15 10.49
N SER A 316 -7.39 11.74 10.27
CA SER A 316 -7.67 10.34 9.94
C SER A 316 -7.01 9.93 8.63
N GLY A 317 -6.66 8.66 8.52
CA GLY A 317 -6.21 8.08 7.27
C GLY A 317 -7.27 8.23 6.16
N ILE A 318 -6.84 8.15 4.92
CA ILE A 318 -7.69 8.28 3.73
C ILE A 318 -7.60 6.96 2.97
N GLY A 319 -8.65 6.15 3.11
CA GLY A 319 -8.61 4.77 2.65
C GLY A 319 -7.37 4.07 3.22
N GLU A 320 -6.74 3.29 2.38
CA GLU A 320 -5.52 2.55 2.74
C GLU A 320 -4.26 3.13 2.10
N ILE A 321 -4.43 4.27 1.44
CA ILE A 321 -3.39 4.93 0.64
C ILE A 321 -2.58 5.89 1.49
N VAL A 322 -3.26 6.76 2.26
CA VAL A 322 -2.60 7.72 3.13
C VAL A 322 -2.94 7.40 4.58
N PRO A 323 -1.93 7.09 5.40
CA PRO A 323 -2.16 6.73 6.80
C PRO A 323 -2.60 7.92 7.64
N GLU A 324 -3.07 7.61 8.84
CA GLU A 324 -3.27 8.58 9.91
C GLU A 324 -2.00 9.41 10.12
N HIS A 325 -2.19 10.71 10.33
CA HIS A 325 -1.08 11.63 10.54
C HIS A 325 -1.45 12.77 11.47
N TYR A 326 -0.43 13.42 12.03
CA TYR A 326 -0.55 14.50 12.97
C TYR A 326 0.09 15.76 12.39
N GLU A 327 -0.65 16.86 12.45
CA GLU A 327 -0.18 18.18 12.08
C GLU A 327 0.26 18.94 13.34
N ILE A 328 1.43 19.57 13.30
CA ILE A 328 1.88 20.49 14.33
C ILE A 328 1.80 21.90 13.77
N ALA A 329 1.03 22.75 14.43
CA ALA A 329 0.91 24.17 14.12
C ALA A 329 1.41 25.03 15.29
N VAL A 330 2.08 26.14 14.96
CA VAL A 330 2.50 27.18 15.93
C VAL A 330 1.79 28.48 15.54
N ASN A 331 0.99 29.05 16.46
CA ASN A 331 0.18 30.23 16.19
C ASN A 331 -0.64 30.11 14.89
N LYS A 332 -1.34 28.99 14.72
CA LYS A 332 -2.16 28.64 13.53
C LYS A 332 -1.39 28.41 12.23
N VAL A 333 -0.07 28.38 12.28
CA VAL A 333 0.77 28.11 11.11
C VAL A 333 1.31 26.70 11.18
N SER A 334 1.01 25.86 10.18
CA SER A 334 1.50 24.49 10.08
C SER A 334 3.01 24.46 9.88
N VAL A 335 3.72 23.74 10.75
CA VAL A 335 5.20 23.62 10.71
C VAL A 335 5.67 22.22 10.36
N ALA A 336 4.87 21.18 10.65
CA ALA A 336 5.23 19.81 10.36
C ALA A 336 4.01 18.88 10.25
N PHE A 337 4.19 17.78 9.49
CA PHE A 337 3.32 16.62 9.51
C PHE A 337 4.09 15.35 9.89
N ILE A 338 3.49 14.53 10.74
CA ILE A 338 4.06 13.26 11.21
C ILE A 338 3.11 12.14 10.81
N TYR A 339 3.56 11.26 9.92
CA TYR A 339 2.76 10.18 9.34
C TYR A 339 3.12 8.82 9.96
N LYS A 340 2.13 7.98 10.18
CA LYS A 340 2.35 6.58 10.54
C LYS A 340 2.81 5.82 9.29
N PRO A 341 3.92 5.04 9.33
CA PRO A 341 4.32 4.24 8.18
C PRO A 341 3.29 3.12 7.90
N VAL A 342 2.91 2.94 6.65
CA VAL A 342 1.99 1.86 6.23
C VAL A 342 2.71 0.52 6.07
N ALA A 343 4.04 0.52 6.05
CA ALA A 343 4.87 -0.67 5.91
C ALA A 343 6.27 -0.41 6.48
N CYS A 344 7.20 -1.37 6.38
CA CYS A 344 8.60 -1.11 6.62
C CYS A 344 9.22 -0.44 5.39
N HIS A 345 9.25 0.89 5.38
CA HIS A 345 9.71 1.71 4.26
C HIS A 345 11.23 1.91 4.28
N SER A 346 11.87 1.70 3.12
CA SER A 346 13.31 1.88 2.98
C SER A 346 13.75 3.34 3.14
N TYR A 347 14.90 3.52 3.81
CA TYR A 347 15.52 4.83 3.99
C TYR A 347 17.04 4.75 3.88
N ASN A 348 17.67 5.90 3.70
CA ASN A 348 19.11 6.08 3.69
C ASN A 348 19.53 7.01 4.84
N VAL A 349 20.75 6.84 5.32
CA VAL A 349 21.33 7.71 6.36
C VAL A 349 22.36 8.63 5.73
N ILE A 350 22.25 9.92 6.03
CA ILE A 350 23.24 10.92 5.67
C ILE A 350 23.87 11.54 6.91
N GLN A 351 25.07 12.10 6.74
CA GLN A 351 25.68 12.95 7.73
C GLN A 351 25.29 14.41 7.45
N ALA A 352 24.65 15.06 8.41
CA ALA A 352 24.35 16.48 8.39
C ALA A 352 24.99 17.15 9.59
N GLY A 353 26.13 17.82 9.38
CA GLY A 353 26.99 18.27 10.45
C GLY A 353 27.50 17.11 11.30
N LYS A 354 27.26 17.14 12.61
CA LYS A 354 27.63 16.08 13.55
C LYS A 354 26.55 15.00 13.73
N ARG A 355 25.37 15.17 13.08
CA ARG A 355 24.20 14.32 13.27
C ARG A 355 23.97 13.37 12.10
N ARG A 356 23.45 12.19 12.41
CA ARG A 356 22.95 11.23 11.42
C ARG A 356 21.47 11.50 11.18
N VAL A 357 21.08 11.67 9.92
CA VAL A 357 19.71 11.97 9.51
C VAL A 357 19.19 10.85 8.61
N ARG A 358 18.00 10.35 8.91
CA ARG A 358 17.33 9.33 8.13
C ARG A 358 16.47 10.00 7.06
N ILE A 359 16.74 9.70 5.80
CA ILE A 359 16.01 10.23 4.63
C ILE A 359 15.38 9.06 3.89
N ALA A 360 14.08 9.12 3.64
CA ALA A 360 13.38 8.11 2.87
C ALA A 360 14.05 7.88 1.51
N SER A 361 14.05 6.64 1.02
CA SER A 361 14.52 6.34 -0.33
C SER A 361 13.65 7.02 -1.38
N THR A 362 14.15 7.18 -2.60
CA THR A 362 13.35 7.76 -3.70
C THR A 362 12.10 6.96 -3.96
N ASP A 363 12.15 5.62 -3.84
CA ASP A 363 10.99 4.74 -4.03
C ASP A 363 9.95 4.94 -2.93
N THR A 364 10.37 5.06 -1.67
CA THR A 364 9.47 5.41 -0.55
C THR A 364 8.80 6.77 -0.77
N MET A 365 9.56 7.80 -1.13
CA MET A 365 8.98 9.13 -1.36
C MET A 365 8.02 9.14 -2.54
N LEU A 366 8.37 8.48 -3.66
CA LEU A 366 7.51 8.40 -4.84
C LEU A 366 6.21 7.64 -4.54
N SER A 367 6.26 6.56 -3.75
CA SER A 367 5.05 5.86 -3.34
C SER A 367 4.11 6.74 -2.51
N LEU A 368 4.64 7.47 -1.53
CA LEU A 368 3.85 8.34 -0.66
C LEU A 368 3.26 9.53 -1.43
N TYR A 369 4.06 10.20 -2.26
CA TYR A 369 3.58 11.36 -3.02
C TYR A 369 2.53 10.99 -4.05
N LEU A 370 2.73 9.89 -4.81
CA LEU A 370 1.75 9.44 -5.79
C LEU A 370 0.45 8.95 -5.14
N ALA A 371 0.48 8.52 -3.87
CA ALA A 371 -0.72 8.23 -3.10
C ALA A 371 -1.51 9.50 -2.77
N MET A 372 -0.82 10.58 -2.39
CA MET A 372 -1.45 11.83 -1.96
C MET A 372 -2.25 12.54 -3.05
N ILE A 373 -1.92 12.34 -4.34
CA ILE A 373 -2.60 13.05 -5.44
C ILE A 373 -4.06 12.64 -5.65
N TYR A 374 -4.51 11.53 -5.04
CA TYR A 374 -5.90 11.03 -5.19
C TYR A 374 -6.80 11.34 -3.99
N THR A 375 -6.35 12.14 -3.01
CA THR A 375 -6.99 12.21 -1.69
C THR A 375 -7.83 13.45 -1.42
N ASP A 376 -7.91 14.42 -2.34
CA ASP A 376 -8.68 15.67 -2.22
C ASP A 376 -8.46 16.47 -0.91
N LYS A 377 -7.27 16.39 -0.31
CA LYS A 377 -6.98 17.20 0.87
C LYS A 377 -6.44 18.57 0.47
N PRO A 378 -6.93 19.66 1.09
CA PRO A 378 -6.56 21.03 0.68
C PRO A 378 -5.06 21.34 0.88
N TYR A 379 -4.36 20.59 1.71
CA TYR A 379 -2.91 20.73 1.92
C TYR A 379 -2.08 19.88 0.96
N TYR A 380 -2.71 19.04 0.11
CA TYR A 380 -2.06 18.28 -0.95
C TYR A 380 -2.28 18.95 -2.31
N ASP A 381 -1.41 19.88 -2.65
CA ASP A 381 -1.39 20.49 -3.99
C ASP A 381 -0.85 19.49 -5.01
N VAL A 382 -1.72 19.01 -5.90
CA VAL A 382 -1.42 17.96 -6.88
C VAL A 382 -0.31 18.39 -7.84
N ALA A 383 -0.33 19.63 -8.34
CA ALA A 383 0.67 20.12 -9.28
C ALA A 383 2.06 20.15 -8.63
N ARG A 384 2.15 20.65 -7.40
CA ARG A 384 3.37 20.66 -6.60
C ARG A 384 3.88 19.24 -6.36
N ILE A 385 3.00 18.32 -5.92
CA ILE A 385 3.38 16.93 -5.64
C ILE A 385 3.88 16.23 -6.91
N LEU A 386 3.23 16.43 -8.05
CA LEU A 386 3.71 15.87 -9.33
C LEU A 386 5.07 16.42 -9.72
N CYS A 387 5.34 17.70 -9.47
CA CYS A 387 6.66 18.28 -9.66
C CYS A 387 7.72 17.64 -8.75
N MET A 388 7.39 17.37 -7.48
CA MET A 388 8.27 16.64 -6.55
C MET A 388 8.56 15.21 -7.07
N CYS A 389 7.54 14.51 -7.54
CA CYS A 389 7.69 13.20 -8.15
C CYS A 389 8.59 13.24 -9.40
N LYS A 390 8.35 14.18 -10.30
CA LYS A 390 9.14 14.34 -11.52
C LYS A 390 10.62 14.62 -11.22
N TYR A 391 10.87 15.48 -10.25
CA TYR A 391 12.22 15.81 -9.79
C TYR A 391 12.96 14.58 -9.24
N LEU A 392 12.34 13.83 -8.34
CA LEU A 392 12.93 12.61 -7.78
C LEU A 392 13.14 11.54 -8.84
N TYR A 393 12.17 11.38 -9.73
CA TYR A 393 12.26 10.46 -10.84
C TYR A 393 13.44 10.80 -11.76
N ASP A 394 13.63 12.07 -12.12
CA ASP A 394 14.73 12.50 -12.98
C ASP A 394 16.11 12.28 -12.33
N ILE A 395 16.24 12.55 -11.03
CA ILE A 395 17.46 12.22 -10.27
C ILE A 395 17.71 10.70 -10.29
N GLN A 396 16.67 9.90 -10.07
CA GLN A 396 16.76 8.45 -10.08
C GLN A 396 17.18 7.93 -11.48
N GLN A 397 16.62 8.47 -12.57
CA GLN A 397 16.96 8.06 -13.92
C GLN A 397 18.39 8.45 -14.31
N ARG A 398 18.84 9.66 -14.00
CA ARG A 398 20.21 10.12 -14.24
C ARG A 398 21.27 9.28 -13.49
N ASN A 399 20.87 8.64 -12.37
CA ASN A 399 21.76 7.92 -11.47
C ASN A 399 21.38 6.42 -11.30
N ARG A 400 20.74 5.82 -12.29
CA ARG A 400 20.10 4.47 -12.21
C ARG A 400 20.98 3.38 -11.61
N LEU A 401 22.27 3.38 -11.92
CA LEU A 401 23.22 2.36 -11.48
C LEU A 401 23.94 2.73 -10.18
N ASN A 402 23.75 3.94 -9.67
CA ASN A 402 24.39 4.38 -8.45
C ASN A 402 23.59 3.93 -7.23
N GLN A 403 24.16 3.02 -6.43
CA GLN A 403 23.55 2.49 -5.21
C GLN A 403 24.27 2.98 -3.94
N ARG A 404 24.75 4.26 -3.92
CA ARG A 404 25.47 4.86 -2.80
C ARG A 404 24.73 6.05 -2.21
N GLY A 405 24.81 6.21 -0.90
CA GLY A 405 24.20 7.32 -0.17
C GLY A 405 22.69 7.42 -0.45
N LEU A 406 22.17 8.62 -0.73
CA LEU A 406 20.75 8.85 -1.02
C LEU A 406 20.29 8.22 -2.36
N LEU A 407 21.21 7.89 -3.26
CA LEU A 407 20.87 7.25 -4.54
C LEU A 407 20.64 5.74 -4.42
N ARG A 408 20.88 5.15 -3.23
CA ARG A 408 20.58 3.74 -2.98
C ARG A 408 19.06 3.55 -2.93
N ARG A 409 18.56 2.76 -3.86
CA ARG A 409 17.14 2.38 -3.95
C ARG A 409 16.86 1.06 -3.24
N PHE A 410 17.66 0.05 -3.51
CA PHE A 410 17.48 -1.32 -3.05
C PHE A 410 18.25 -1.56 -1.74
N GLY A 411 17.89 -0.78 -0.71
CA GLY A 411 18.46 -0.92 0.63
C GLY A 411 17.74 -2.00 1.44
N ILE A 412 18.44 -2.58 2.40
CA ILE A 412 17.89 -3.57 3.33
C ILE A 412 17.39 -2.96 4.64
N THR A 413 17.61 -1.66 4.84
CA THR A 413 17.21 -0.94 6.06
C THR A 413 15.88 -0.24 5.81
N CYS A 414 14.91 -0.47 6.69
CA CYS A 414 13.61 0.14 6.61
C CYS A 414 13.09 0.64 7.97
N TYR A 415 12.04 1.43 7.93
CA TYR A 415 11.39 2.05 9.08
C TYR A 415 9.89 1.80 9.06
N GLY A 416 9.34 1.36 10.17
CA GLY A 416 7.96 0.88 10.29
C GLY A 416 7.91 -0.63 10.49
N ARG A 417 6.75 -1.21 10.37
CA ARG A 417 6.53 -2.65 10.48
C ARG A 417 5.94 -3.18 9.18
N GLN A 418 6.53 -4.23 8.66
CA GLN A 418 5.94 -5.02 7.59
C GLN A 418 4.97 -6.04 8.20
N GLU A 419 3.73 -6.01 7.76
CA GLU A 419 2.75 -7.02 8.13
C GLU A 419 3.10 -8.35 7.43
N THR A 420 3.12 -9.43 8.20
CA THR A 420 3.39 -10.78 7.70
C THR A 420 2.08 -11.54 7.45
N LEU A 421 2.15 -12.63 6.68
CA LEU A 421 0.99 -13.52 6.51
C LEU A 421 0.47 -14.09 7.84
N ASP A 422 1.35 -14.28 8.82
CA ASP A 422 0.95 -14.79 10.13
C ASP A 422 0.28 -13.71 10.98
N ASP A 423 0.68 -12.44 10.85
CA ASP A 423 -0.05 -11.32 11.45
C ASP A 423 -1.48 -11.23 10.88
N ILE A 424 -1.65 -11.33 9.58
CA ILE A 424 -2.95 -11.31 8.90
C ILE A 424 -3.84 -12.48 9.35
N LYS A 425 -3.27 -13.68 9.44
CA LYS A 425 -3.98 -14.86 9.95
C LYS A 425 -4.38 -14.71 11.42
N ALA A 426 -3.48 -14.16 12.24
CA ALA A 426 -3.73 -13.91 13.65
C ALA A 426 -4.86 -12.89 13.86
N GLU A 427 -4.84 -11.79 13.09
CA GLU A 427 -5.93 -10.81 13.11
C GLU A 427 -7.26 -11.44 12.68
N LYS A 428 -7.25 -12.21 11.59
CA LYS A 428 -8.43 -12.90 11.10
C LYS A 428 -8.98 -13.90 12.13
N ALA A 429 -8.11 -14.63 12.84
CA ALA A 429 -8.50 -15.53 13.91
C ALA A 429 -9.08 -14.77 15.12
N GLN A 430 -8.50 -13.62 15.47
CA GLN A 430 -9.02 -12.76 16.53
C GLN A 430 -10.41 -12.23 16.17
N LYS A 431 -10.61 -11.73 14.96
CA LYS A 431 -11.91 -11.25 14.46
C LYS A 431 -12.97 -12.34 14.46
N TYR A 432 -12.59 -13.59 14.14
CA TYR A 432 -13.50 -14.73 14.20
C TYR A 432 -14.02 -15.01 15.63
N GLN A 433 -13.20 -14.71 16.65
CA GLN A 433 -13.60 -14.86 18.05
C GLN A 433 -14.41 -13.67 18.59
N GLU A 434 -14.16 -12.47 18.05
CA GLU A 434 -14.78 -11.21 18.53
C GLU A 434 -16.15 -10.93 17.89
N LEU A 435 -16.36 -11.33 16.63
CA LEU A 435 -17.56 -11.01 15.86
C LEU A 435 -18.61 -12.12 15.96
N ASN A 436 -19.87 -11.72 16.13
CA ASN A 436 -21.00 -12.64 15.99
C ASN A 436 -21.35 -12.79 14.50
N ARG A 437 -21.87 -13.94 14.11
CA ARG A 437 -22.28 -14.22 12.72
C ARG A 437 -23.38 -13.29 12.19
N THR A 438 -24.11 -12.63 13.08
CA THR A 438 -25.18 -11.68 12.76
C THR A 438 -24.67 -10.25 12.58
N ASP A 439 -23.40 -9.99 12.90
CA ASP A 439 -22.81 -8.67 12.75
C ASP A 439 -22.49 -8.42 11.26
N PRO A 440 -22.85 -7.28 10.69
CA PRO A 440 -22.49 -6.96 9.29
C PRO A 440 -20.99 -7.07 9.03
N GLU A 441 -20.14 -6.67 10.00
CA GLU A 441 -18.68 -6.78 9.92
C GLU A 441 -18.21 -8.24 9.78
N TYR A 442 -19.00 -9.23 10.28
CA TYR A 442 -18.64 -10.64 10.14
C TYR A 442 -18.58 -11.07 8.68
N GLU A 443 -19.52 -10.66 7.87
CA GLU A 443 -19.54 -11.01 6.44
C GLU A 443 -18.39 -10.34 5.69
N GLU A 444 -17.99 -9.12 6.05
CA GLU A 444 -16.83 -8.46 5.48
C GLU A 444 -15.54 -9.28 5.67
N TRP A 445 -15.38 -9.91 6.84
CA TRP A 445 -14.22 -10.74 7.17
C TRP A 445 -14.29 -12.16 6.66
N PHE A 446 -15.50 -12.73 6.61
CA PHE A 446 -15.71 -14.18 6.45
C PHE A 446 -16.75 -14.51 5.39
N LEU A 447 -16.88 -13.68 4.35
CA LEU A 447 -17.78 -13.99 3.24
C LEU A 447 -17.56 -15.42 2.75
N LYS A 448 -18.65 -16.15 2.70
CA LYS A 448 -18.79 -17.42 2.02
C LYS A 448 -20.17 -17.44 1.40
N TYR A 449 -20.24 -17.22 0.10
CA TYR A 449 -21.47 -17.06 -0.64
C TYR A 449 -21.47 -18.00 -1.86
N ALA A 450 -22.53 -18.77 -2.03
CA ALA A 450 -22.76 -19.61 -3.20
C ALA A 450 -24.22 -19.43 -3.65
N PRO A 451 -24.47 -18.99 -4.91
CA PRO A 451 -25.84 -18.75 -5.41
C PRO A 451 -26.77 -19.98 -5.32
N MET A 452 -26.21 -21.18 -5.39
CA MET A 452 -26.97 -22.45 -5.26
C MET A 452 -27.42 -22.76 -3.83
N GLU A 453 -26.79 -22.16 -2.84
CA GLU A 453 -27.04 -22.39 -1.42
C GLU A 453 -27.95 -21.32 -0.80
N TYR A 454 -28.78 -20.65 -1.63
CA TYR A 454 -29.85 -19.84 -1.08
C TYR A 454 -30.89 -20.76 -0.43
N PHE A 455 -30.44 -21.40 0.67
CA PHE A 455 -31.34 -22.01 1.63
C PHE A 455 -32.00 -20.87 2.36
N GLU A 456 -33.32 -20.71 2.20
CA GLU A 456 -34.11 -19.98 3.18
C GLU A 456 -33.95 -20.68 4.53
N HIS A 457 -32.93 -20.27 5.30
CA HIS A 457 -32.79 -20.62 6.69
C HIS A 457 -33.90 -19.88 7.46
N THR A 458 -35.09 -20.40 7.43
CA THR A 458 -36.12 -20.00 8.41
C THR A 458 -35.70 -20.53 9.78
N TYR A 459 -35.10 -19.66 10.55
CA TYR A 459 -34.79 -19.93 11.96
C TYR A 459 -36.11 -19.92 12.74
N ASP A 460 -36.63 -21.09 13.09
CA ASP A 460 -37.73 -21.19 14.07
C ASP A 460 -37.15 -21.02 15.48
N VAL A 461 -37.14 -19.78 15.96
CA VAL A 461 -36.61 -19.37 17.27
C VAL A 461 -37.29 -20.12 18.43
N LYS A 462 -38.49 -20.71 18.23
CA LYS A 462 -39.23 -21.43 19.27
C LYS A 462 -38.83 -22.88 19.42
N LYS A 463 -38.16 -23.51 18.45
CA LYS A 463 -37.88 -24.96 18.47
C LYS A 463 -36.43 -25.37 18.28
N HIS A 464 -35.51 -24.44 18.04
CA HIS A 464 -34.10 -24.76 17.73
C HIS A 464 -33.91 -25.85 16.66
N LYS A 465 -34.84 -25.96 15.69
CA LYS A 465 -34.75 -26.90 14.57
C LYS A 465 -34.60 -26.16 13.27
N LEU A 466 -33.52 -26.46 12.57
CA LEU A 466 -33.32 -26.07 11.15
C LEU A 466 -34.28 -26.92 10.29
N THR A 467 -35.24 -26.29 9.64
CA THR A 467 -36.05 -26.94 8.59
C THR A 467 -35.57 -26.44 7.22
N VAL A 468 -34.97 -27.34 6.45
CA VAL A 468 -34.57 -27.08 5.05
C VAL A 468 -35.78 -27.32 4.15
N LYS A 469 -36.31 -26.29 3.54
CA LYS A 469 -37.30 -26.42 2.48
C LYS A 469 -36.59 -26.54 1.13
N ARG A 470 -36.73 -27.68 0.46
CA ARG A 470 -36.29 -27.85 -0.94
C ARG A 470 -37.25 -27.14 -1.88
N SER A 471 -36.72 -26.44 -2.88
CA SER A 471 -37.49 -25.91 -4.01
C SER A 471 -38.16 -27.05 -4.78
N PRO A 472 -39.40 -26.88 -5.30
CA PRO A 472 -40.21 -27.98 -5.89
C PRO A 472 -39.70 -28.49 -7.25
N ASN A 473 -38.66 -27.94 -7.84
CA ASN A 473 -38.29 -28.22 -9.25
C ASN A 473 -36.95 -28.95 -9.48
N ALA A 474 -36.29 -29.48 -8.45
CA ALA A 474 -35.07 -30.25 -8.69
C ALA A 474 -35.39 -31.72 -8.96
N LYS A 475 -35.34 -32.15 -10.23
CA LYS A 475 -35.35 -33.56 -10.63
C LYS A 475 -34.06 -34.23 -10.17
N SER A 476 -34.21 -35.29 -9.37
CA SER A 476 -33.10 -36.08 -8.81
C SER A 476 -32.36 -36.84 -9.93
N PRO A 477 -31.03 -36.86 -9.98
CA PRO A 477 -30.29 -37.84 -10.76
C PRO A 477 -30.21 -39.17 -10.01
N ALA A 478 -30.27 -40.27 -10.80
CA ALA A 478 -30.36 -41.65 -10.38
C ALA A 478 -29.14 -42.10 -9.54
N LYS A 479 -29.44 -42.95 -8.54
CA LYS A 479 -28.46 -43.62 -7.67
C LYS A 479 -27.58 -44.59 -8.49
N SER A 480 -26.27 -44.49 -8.30
CA SER A 480 -25.31 -45.55 -8.64
C SER A 480 -24.75 -46.17 -7.34
N PRO A 481 -24.46 -47.48 -7.31
CA PRO A 481 -24.29 -48.21 -6.07
C PRO A 481 -22.90 -48.10 -5.45
N ALA A 482 -22.90 -48.11 -4.12
CA ALA A 482 -21.71 -48.15 -3.29
C ALA A 482 -20.93 -49.44 -3.41
N LYS A 483 -19.61 -49.36 -3.55
CA LYS A 483 -18.67 -50.39 -3.17
C LYS A 483 -17.68 -49.87 -2.15
N SER A 484 -17.73 -50.44 -0.95
CA SER A 484 -16.69 -50.27 0.08
C SER A 484 -15.47 -51.13 -0.24
N PRO A 485 -14.30 -50.73 0.20
CA PRO A 485 -13.38 -51.70 0.81
C PRO A 485 -12.72 -51.18 2.13
N ALA A 486 -12.85 -52.08 3.08
CA ALA A 486 -11.80 -52.72 3.88
C ALA A 486 -10.84 -51.87 4.73
N LYS A 487 -10.88 -52.22 5.99
CA LYS A 487 -10.03 -51.92 7.14
C LYS A 487 -8.55 -52.25 6.93
N SER A 488 -7.65 -51.48 7.52
CA SER A 488 -6.42 -51.98 8.14
C SER A 488 -5.84 -51.05 9.20
N PRO A 489 -4.94 -51.54 10.09
CA PRO A 489 -5.10 -51.32 11.51
C PRO A 489 -4.07 -50.36 12.14
N ALA A 490 -4.39 -49.97 13.37
CA ALA A 490 -3.59 -49.18 14.29
C ALA A 490 -2.31 -49.90 14.77
N LYS A 491 -1.26 -49.13 15.01
CA LYS A 491 -0.24 -49.44 16.02
C LYS A 491 0.36 -48.13 16.57
N SER A 492 0.08 -47.82 17.83
CA SER A 492 0.97 -47.09 18.73
C SER A 492 1.97 -48.08 19.33
N PRO A 493 3.07 -47.74 19.99
CA PRO A 493 3.20 -46.96 21.22
C PRO A 493 4.53 -46.15 21.30
N ALA A 494 4.79 -45.29 22.24
CA ALA A 494 5.16 -45.37 23.64
C ALA A 494 5.68 -43.98 24.14
N LYS A 495 5.20 -43.49 25.22
CA LYS A 495 5.74 -43.14 26.58
C LYS A 495 7.26 -42.80 26.62
N SER A 496 7.75 -41.75 27.24
CA SER A 496 7.63 -40.98 28.49
C SER A 496 8.94 -40.17 28.68
N PRO A 497 9.27 -39.46 29.72
CA PRO A 497 8.50 -38.88 30.85
C PRO A 497 8.82 -37.40 31.17
N ALA A 498 8.02 -36.88 32.08
CA ALA A 498 8.09 -35.55 32.68
C ALA A 498 9.34 -35.31 33.58
N LYS A 499 9.71 -34.04 33.72
CA LYS A 499 10.25 -33.48 34.96
C LYS A 499 9.71 -32.06 35.20
N SER A 500 9.09 -31.94 36.36
CA SER A 500 8.57 -30.77 37.03
C SER A 500 9.67 -29.80 37.49
N HIS A 501 9.42 -28.48 37.34
CA HIS A 501 9.87 -27.52 38.35
C HIS A 501 8.85 -26.39 38.50
N THR A 502 8.32 -26.37 39.71
CA THR A 502 7.52 -25.33 40.32
C THR A 502 8.29 -24.04 40.50
N ASN A 503 7.70 -22.89 40.19
CA ASN A 503 7.95 -21.70 40.99
C ASN A 503 6.80 -20.69 40.94
N LYS A 504 6.61 -20.12 42.11
CA LYS A 504 5.48 -19.41 42.71
C LYS A 504 5.09 -18.10 42.03
N THR A 505 3.79 -17.94 41.93
CA THR A 505 3.03 -16.72 41.65
C THR A 505 3.23 -15.60 42.64
N LYS A 506 3.38 -14.35 42.14
CA LYS A 506 3.00 -13.12 42.86
C LYS A 506 1.90 -12.40 42.09
N LYS A 507 0.74 -12.31 42.72
CA LYS A 507 -0.41 -11.49 42.31
C LYS A 507 -0.03 -10.01 42.29
N LEU A 508 -0.27 -9.33 41.17
CA LEU A 508 -0.34 -7.87 41.11
C LEU A 508 -1.73 -7.45 40.61
N LYS A 509 -2.28 -6.46 41.29
CA LYS A 509 -3.65 -5.94 41.18
C LYS A 509 -3.92 -5.32 39.79
N LYS A 510 -5.12 -5.62 39.25
CA LYS A 510 -5.73 -4.94 38.12
C LYS A 510 -6.01 -3.47 38.46
N VAL A 511 -5.45 -2.57 37.67
CA VAL A 511 -5.91 -1.18 37.54
C VAL A 511 -6.68 -1.12 36.20
N ASN A 512 -7.98 -0.83 36.29
CA ASN A 512 -8.85 -0.61 35.15
C ASN A 512 -8.57 0.79 34.57
N ASN A 513 -7.90 0.86 33.44
CA ASN A 513 -7.94 2.05 32.57
C ASN A 513 -8.71 1.69 31.30
N LYS A 514 -9.92 2.24 31.20
CA LYS A 514 -10.69 2.28 29.94
C LYS A 514 -10.03 3.27 28.98
N THR A 515 -9.09 2.82 28.19
CA THR A 515 -8.66 3.54 26.99
C THR A 515 -9.53 3.07 25.82
N LYS A 516 -10.21 4.01 25.17
CA LYS A 516 -10.90 3.79 23.88
C LYS A 516 -9.87 3.26 22.89
N LYS A 517 -10.00 1.99 22.50
CA LYS A 517 -9.19 1.38 21.44
C LYS A 517 -9.51 2.08 20.13
N SER A 518 -8.56 2.82 19.58
CA SER A 518 -8.54 3.20 18.17
C SER A 518 -8.45 1.91 17.35
N LYS A 519 -9.31 1.76 16.34
CA LYS A 519 -9.31 0.61 15.42
C LYS A 519 -7.93 0.52 14.76
N PRO A 520 -7.30 -0.65 14.66
CA PRO A 520 -6.08 -0.80 13.91
C PRO A 520 -6.39 -0.63 12.42
N PHE A 521 -5.86 0.42 11.83
CA PHE A 521 -5.81 0.64 10.39
C PHE A 521 -4.70 -0.27 9.83
N ILE A 522 -5.07 -1.33 9.15
CA ILE A 522 -4.12 -2.34 8.69
C ILE A 522 -4.21 -2.51 7.17
N ASN A 523 -3.16 -2.21 6.55
CA ASN A 523 -2.53 -2.61 5.27
C ASN A 523 -3.33 -3.55 4.33
N LYS A 524 -4.23 -2.98 3.52
CA LYS A 524 -4.91 -3.68 2.43
C LYS A 524 -4.22 -3.59 1.07
N PHE A 525 -3.28 -2.65 0.93
CA PHE A 525 -2.62 -2.35 -0.36
C PHE A 525 -1.64 -3.42 -0.86
N PHE A 526 -1.42 -4.48 -0.08
CA PHE A 526 -0.32 -5.42 -0.32
C PHE A 526 -0.54 -6.43 -1.45
N LYS A 527 -1.72 -6.44 -2.08
CA LYS A 527 -2.04 -7.32 -3.22
C LYS A 527 -2.11 -6.60 -4.56
N ILE A 528 -1.71 -5.34 -4.60
CA ILE A 528 -1.92 -4.45 -5.74
C ILE A 528 -1.14 -4.86 -7.00
N ILE A 529 -0.16 -5.77 -6.91
CA ILE A 529 0.65 -6.17 -8.06
C ILE A 529 0.81 -7.69 -8.05
N GLY A 530 -0.29 -8.39 -8.30
CA GLY A 530 -0.33 -9.84 -8.51
C GLY A 530 0.26 -10.29 -9.82
#